data_ffd44731a0e9f15d346888e661447830
#
_entry.id   ffd44731a0e9f15d346888e661447830
#
_cell.length_a   1.000
_cell.length_b   1.000
_cell.length_c   1.000
_cell.angle_alpha   90.00
_cell.angle_beta   90.00
_cell.angle_gamma   90.00
#
_symmetry.space_group_name_H-M   'P 1'
#
loop_
_entity.id
_entity.type
_entity.pdbx_description
1 polymer ?
#
loop_
_entity_poly.entity_id
_entity_poly.type
_entity_poly.pdbx_seq_one_letter_code
_entity_poly.pdbx_strand_id
1 'polypeptide(L)'
;LDEKRVFGTKKPGVQYTSTLSTYAVIFNLKKDQVGILRTDEHYVLPGGEMVQNESDIECLQRKIKEEIGANIEVGCHLGNAADYYYSPRDSQYVRNEGDFYLGKLSRQEEHHNHMFEWMSPNEAIEKLWLDHQKWAVQEGVNVMQTSSLF
;
A
#
# COMPACT_ATOMS: atom_id res chain seq x y z
N LEU A 1 16.85 17.23 -6.37
CA LEU A 1 15.46 16.98 -6.73
C LEU A 1 15.22 15.48 -6.83
N ASP A 2 14.35 14.99 -6.00
CA ASP A 2 14.00 13.59 -6.03
C ASP A 2 13.17 13.31 -7.28
N GLU A 3 13.70 12.45 -8.14
CA GLU A 3 12.92 11.98 -9.26
C GLU A 3 11.80 11.09 -8.71
N LYS A 4 10.57 11.37 -9.12
CA LYS A 4 9.46 10.54 -8.75
C LYS A 4 9.64 9.16 -9.37
N ARG A 5 9.48 8.10 -8.57
CA ARG A 5 9.50 6.75 -9.09
C ARG A 5 8.23 6.50 -9.88
N VAL A 6 8.39 5.94 -11.06
CA VAL A 6 7.27 5.65 -11.94
C VAL A 6 7.39 4.20 -12.40
N PHE A 7 6.30 3.46 -12.22
CA PHE A 7 6.19 2.06 -12.62
C PHE A 7 5.12 1.93 -13.70
N GLY A 8 5.14 0.80 -14.39
CA GLY A 8 4.23 0.55 -15.48
C GLY A 8 4.63 1.31 -16.73
N THR A 9 3.90 1.06 -17.81
CA THR A 9 4.19 1.68 -19.10
C THR A 9 3.04 2.57 -19.52
N LYS A 10 3.35 3.86 -19.68
CA LYS A 10 2.38 4.81 -20.22
C LYS A 10 2.26 4.59 -21.73
N LYS A 11 1.07 4.17 -22.17
CA LYS A 11 0.81 3.93 -23.60
C LYS A 11 0.53 5.25 -24.32
N PRO A 12 1.14 5.47 -25.51
CA PRO A 12 0.86 6.68 -26.30
C PRO A 12 -0.60 6.73 -26.72
N GLY A 13 -1.18 7.92 -26.72
CA GLY A 13 -2.55 8.14 -27.17
C GLY A 13 -3.63 7.66 -26.23
N VAL A 14 -3.26 7.19 -25.04
CA VAL A 14 -4.20 6.74 -24.04
C VAL A 14 -4.39 7.83 -23.00
N GLN A 15 -5.64 8.05 -22.62
CA GLN A 15 -5.99 9.01 -21.58
C GLN A 15 -6.05 8.29 -20.24
N TYR A 16 -5.28 8.79 -19.26
CA TYR A 16 -5.21 8.19 -17.93
C TYR A 16 -5.97 9.03 -16.91
N THR A 17 -6.75 8.34 -16.07
CA THR A 17 -7.35 8.95 -14.90
C THR A 17 -6.30 9.00 -13.80
N SER A 18 -6.04 10.19 -13.25
CA SER A 18 -5.08 10.35 -12.16
C SER A 18 -5.76 10.20 -10.81
N THR A 19 -5.16 9.40 -9.94
CA THR A 19 -5.64 9.21 -8.57
C THR A 19 -4.51 9.41 -7.58
N LEU A 20 -4.85 9.90 -6.38
CA LEU A 20 -3.92 10.05 -5.26
C LEU A 20 -4.36 9.10 -4.16
N SER A 21 -3.42 8.31 -3.67
CA SER A 21 -3.71 7.30 -2.65
C SER A 21 -2.63 7.29 -1.58
N THR A 22 -2.99 6.76 -0.41
CA THR A 22 -2.01 6.43 0.63
C THR A 22 -2.15 4.97 0.97
N TYR A 23 -1.01 4.34 1.18
CA TYR A 23 -0.93 2.90 1.47
C TYR A 23 -0.03 2.67 2.67
N ALA A 24 -0.27 1.58 3.38
CA ALA A 24 0.55 1.19 4.52
C ALA A 24 1.19 -0.17 4.28
N VAL A 25 2.48 -0.24 4.60
CA VAL A 25 3.19 -1.52 4.73
C VAL A 25 3.15 -1.86 6.21
N ILE A 26 2.29 -2.79 6.57
CA ILE A 26 1.99 -3.14 7.95
C ILE A 26 2.72 -4.43 8.30
N PHE A 27 3.67 -4.33 9.25
CA PHE A 27 4.37 -5.51 9.75
C PHE A 27 3.68 -6.06 10.99
N ASN A 28 3.75 -7.39 11.17
CA ASN A 28 3.28 -8.05 12.38
C ASN A 28 4.29 -7.80 13.52
N LEU A 29 3.95 -8.24 14.73
CA LEU A 29 4.81 -8.02 15.91
C LEU A 29 6.20 -8.65 15.76
N LYS A 30 6.27 -9.81 15.12
CA LYS A 30 7.55 -10.49 14.89
C LYS A 30 8.36 -9.87 13.78
N LYS A 31 7.78 -8.95 13.01
CA LYS A 31 8.40 -8.23 11.90
C LYS A 31 8.86 -9.17 10.78
N ASP A 32 8.22 -10.31 10.66
CA ASP A 32 8.53 -11.29 9.62
C ASP A 32 7.41 -11.45 8.58
N GLN A 33 6.27 -10.79 8.78
CA GLN A 33 5.16 -10.82 7.84
C GLN A 33 4.58 -9.44 7.63
N VAL A 34 3.98 -9.24 6.46
CA VAL A 34 3.26 -8.00 6.12
C VAL A 34 1.80 -8.32 5.87
N GLY A 35 0.95 -7.34 6.17
CA GLY A 35 -0.50 -7.48 5.98
C GLY A 35 -0.93 -7.05 4.59
N ILE A 36 -1.61 -7.93 3.90
CA ILE A 36 -2.05 -7.73 2.52
C ILE A 36 -3.56 -7.95 2.44
N LEU A 37 -4.21 -7.19 1.59
CA LEU A 37 -5.63 -7.38 1.31
C LEU A 37 -5.82 -8.16 0.02
N ARG A 38 -6.68 -9.14 0.07
CA ARG A 38 -7.08 -9.88 -1.12
C ARG A 38 -8.44 -9.38 -1.55
N THR A 39 -8.48 -8.79 -2.74
CA THR A 39 -9.75 -8.44 -3.39
C THR A 39 -10.18 -9.64 -4.26
N ASP A 40 -11.32 -9.51 -4.93
CA ASP A 40 -11.80 -10.59 -5.79
C ASP A 40 -10.79 -10.97 -6.90
N GLU A 41 -10.00 -10.00 -7.34
CA GLU A 41 -9.11 -10.21 -8.48
C GLU A 41 -7.63 -10.10 -8.16
N HIS A 42 -7.28 -9.35 -7.10
CA HIS A 42 -5.89 -8.97 -6.86
C HIS A 42 -5.53 -8.93 -5.38
N TYR A 43 -4.21 -8.98 -5.13
CA TYR A 43 -3.63 -8.66 -3.83
C TYR A 43 -3.15 -7.22 -3.85
N VAL A 44 -3.50 -6.46 -2.82
CA VAL A 44 -3.15 -5.04 -2.72
C VAL A 44 -2.72 -4.70 -1.29
N LEU A 45 -1.96 -3.62 -1.15
CA LEU A 45 -1.66 -3.07 0.17
C LEU A 45 -2.90 -2.41 0.76
N PRO A 46 -3.04 -2.45 2.10
CA PRO A 46 -4.08 -1.69 2.77
C PRO A 46 -3.91 -0.18 2.52
N GLY A 47 -5.02 0.51 2.34
CA GLY A 47 -5.03 1.92 2.02
C GLY A 47 -5.97 2.21 0.87
N GLY A 48 -5.81 3.34 0.24
CA GLY A 48 -6.60 3.69 -0.93
C GLY A 48 -6.67 5.18 -1.18
N GLU A 49 -7.62 5.56 -2.01
CA GLU A 49 -7.75 6.93 -2.49
C GLU A 49 -8.06 7.91 -1.38
N MET A 50 -7.40 9.06 -1.46
CA MET A 50 -7.65 10.17 -0.58
C MET A 50 -8.96 10.86 -0.97
N VAL A 51 -9.72 11.27 0.02
CA VAL A 51 -10.87 12.14 -0.20
C VAL A 51 -10.47 13.59 0.08
N GLN A 52 -11.31 14.51 -0.36
CA GLN A 52 -11.04 15.94 -0.26
C GLN A 52 -10.78 16.36 1.18
N ASN A 53 -9.77 17.20 1.38
CA ASN A 53 -9.39 17.78 2.67
C ASN A 53 -8.86 16.77 3.70
N GLU A 54 -8.46 15.61 3.24
CA GLU A 54 -7.92 14.56 4.09
C GLU A 54 -6.40 14.59 4.06
N SER A 55 -5.75 14.48 5.22
CA SER A 55 -4.31 14.26 5.27
C SER A 55 -4.00 12.80 4.98
N ASP A 56 -2.73 12.49 4.68
CA ASP A 56 -2.29 11.12 4.47
C ASP A 56 -2.64 10.23 5.66
N ILE A 57 -2.35 10.71 6.88
CA ILE A 57 -2.61 9.94 8.10
C ILE A 57 -4.10 9.70 8.28
N GLU A 58 -4.92 10.73 8.06
CA GLU A 58 -6.37 10.59 8.14
C GLU A 58 -6.91 9.59 7.13
N CYS A 59 -6.37 9.62 5.91
CA CYS A 59 -6.75 8.67 4.88
C CYS A 59 -6.43 7.23 5.31
N LEU A 60 -5.22 6.99 5.80
CA LEU A 60 -4.83 5.66 6.26
C LEU A 60 -5.69 5.19 7.42
N GLN A 61 -5.92 6.06 8.41
CA GLN A 61 -6.75 5.70 9.56
C GLN A 61 -8.16 5.31 9.13
N ARG A 62 -8.74 6.08 8.22
CA ARG A 62 -10.08 5.81 7.69
C ARG A 62 -10.12 4.51 6.90
N LYS A 63 -9.20 4.35 5.95
CA LYS A 63 -9.19 3.17 5.08
C LYS A 63 -8.91 1.88 5.84
N ILE A 64 -7.97 1.92 6.78
CA ILE A 64 -7.66 0.74 7.59
C ILE A 64 -8.85 0.36 8.47
N LYS A 65 -9.55 1.35 9.02
CA LYS A 65 -10.76 1.08 9.79
C LYS A 65 -11.84 0.44 8.93
N GLU A 66 -12.03 0.96 7.72
CA GLU A 66 -13.02 0.42 6.78
C GLU A 66 -12.66 -1.00 6.31
N GLU A 67 -11.39 -1.23 5.99
CA GLU A 67 -10.94 -2.47 5.34
C GLU A 67 -10.65 -3.59 6.32
N ILE A 68 -10.11 -3.25 7.49
CA ILE A 68 -9.60 -4.25 8.45
C ILE A 68 -10.39 -4.21 9.76
N GLY A 69 -11.01 -3.08 10.06
CA GLY A 69 -11.69 -2.90 11.35
C GLY A 69 -10.74 -2.60 12.50
N ALA A 70 -9.53 -2.16 12.18
CA ALA A 70 -8.48 -1.93 13.16
C ALA A 70 -8.03 -0.47 13.15
N ASN A 71 -7.33 -0.09 14.20
CA ASN A 71 -6.66 1.21 14.27
C ASN A 71 -5.20 1.02 13.87
N ILE A 72 -4.66 1.99 13.17
CA ILE A 72 -3.28 1.97 12.71
C ILE A 72 -2.47 3.09 13.37
N GLU A 73 -1.25 2.77 13.79
CA GLU A 73 -0.24 3.77 14.08
C GLU A 73 0.59 3.94 12.82
N VAL A 74 0.62 5.15 12.29
CA VAL A 74 1.35 5.44 11.06
C VAL A 74 2.79 5.80 11.43
N GLY A 75 3.72 5.07 10.85
CA GLY A 75 5.15 5.28 11.05
C GLY A 75 5.76 6.18 9.99
N CYS A 76 7.02 5.91 9.65
CA CYS A 76 7.74 6.78 8.72
C CYS A 76 7.23 6.65 7.29
N HIS A 77 7.38 7.74 6.55
CA HIS A 77 7.10 7.80 5.12
C HIS A 77 8.16 7.00 4.36
N LEU A 78 7.76 6.04 3.58
CA LEU A 78 8.66 5.21 2.79
C LEU A 78 8.99 5.84 1.44
N GLY A 79 8.11 6.64 0.92
CA GLY A 79 8.31 7.34 -0.34
C GLY A 79 7.02 7.52 -1.12
N ASN A 80 7.17 8.12 -2.29
CA ASN A 80 6.09 8.40 -3.23
C ASN A 80 6.43 7.72 -4.55
N ALA A 81 5.45 7.08 -5.17
CA ALA A 81 5.64 6.43 -6.45
C ALA A 81 4.33 6.40 -7.23
N ALA A 82 4.45 6.47 -8.55
CA ALA A 82 3.30 6.36 -9.44
C ALA A 82 3.35 5.06 -10.21
N ASP A 83 2.17 4.57 -10.61
CA ASP A 83 2.06 3.37 -11.43
C ASP A 83 0.99 3.60 -12.49
N TYR A 84 1.29 3.17 -13.71
CA TYR A 84 0.35 3.21 -14.82
C TYR A 84 -0.21 1.80 -15.06
N TYR A 85 -1.53 1.68 -15.06
CA TYR A 85 -2.14 0.37 -15.27
C TYR A 85 -3.55 0.52 -15.83
N TYR A 86 -4.09 -0.58 -16.32
CA TYR A 86 -5.47 -0.66 -16.72
C TYR A 86 -6.28 -1.31 -15.58
N SER A 87 -7.36 -0.65 -15.18
CA SER A 87 -8.28 -1.18 -14.16
C SER A 87 -9.47 -1.83 -14.86
N PRO A 88 -9.53 -3.19 -14.90
CA PRO A 88 -10.67 -3.86 -15.53
C PRO A 88 -11.99 -3.56 -14.83
N ARG A 89 -11.94 -3.41 -13.51
CA ARG A 89 -13.13 -3.10 -12.70
C ARG A 89 -13.79 -1.80 -13.15
N ASP A 90 -12.99 -0.78 -13.37
CA ASP A 90 -13.49 0.56 -13.73
C ASP A 90 -13.47 0.80 -15.23
N SER A 91 -12.94 -0.15 -16.01
CA SER A 91 -12.74 -0.02 -17.45
C SER A 91 -11.99 1.25 -17.81
N GLN A 92 -10.94 1.56 -17.05
CA GLN A 92 -10.16 2.78 -17.21
C GLN A 92 -8.68 2.51 -17.14
N TYR A 93 -7.92 3.33 -17.87
CA TYR A 93 -6.50 3.44 -17.65
C TYR A 93 -6.26 4.42 -16.51
N VAL A 94 -5.40 4.05 -15.58
CA VAL A 94 -5.17 4.78 -14.33
C VAL A 94 -3.69 5.09 -14.17
N ARG A 95 -3.42 6.32 -13.72
CA ARG A 95 -2.13 6.70 -13.16
C ARG A 95 -2.35 6.92 -11.67
N ASN A 96 -1.93 5.98 -10.86
CA ASN A 96 -2.07 6.08 -9.42
C ASN A 96 -0.77 6.59 -8.80
N GLU A 97 -0.86 7.71 -8.10
CA GLU A 97 0.26 8.22 -7.32
C GLU A 97 0.02 7.85 -5.87
N GLY A 98 0.93 7.07 -5.29
CA GLY A 98 0.82 6.61 -3.93
C GLY A 98 1.89 7.18 -3.02
N ASP A 99 1.48 7.57 -1.81
CA ASP A 99 2.39 7.80 -0.71
C ASP A 99 2.34 6.59 0.21
N PHE A 100 3.52 6.07 0.55
CA PHE A 100 3.63 4.80 1.27
C PHE A 100 4.25 5.04 2.64
N TYR A 101 3.66 4.41 3.64
CA TYR A 101 4.08 4.56 5.04
C TYR A 101 4.26 3.20 5.69
N LEU A 102 5.18 3.10 6.64
CA LEU A 102 5.16 1.99 7.57
C LEU A 102 3.96 2.13 8.48
N GLY A 103 3.34 1.01 8.84
CA GLY A 103 2.22 1.01 9.74
C GLY A 103 2.29 -0.13 10.73
N LYS A 104 1.64 0.08 11.86
CA LYS A 104 1.52 -0.93 12.91
C LYS A 104 0.08 -0.91 13.40
N LEU A 105 -0.53 -2.07 13.53
CA LEU A 105 -1.86 -2.15 14.10
C LEU A 105 -1.77 -1.94 15.60
N SER A 106 -2.63 -1.05 16.14
CA SER A 106 -2.59 -0.64 17.55
C SER A 106 -2.91 -1.76 18.51
N ARG A 107 -3.73 -2.70 18.07
CA ARG A 107 -4.08 -3.86 18.85
C ARG A 107 -4.05 -5.10 17.99
N GLN A 108 -3.60 -6.19 18.58
CA GLN A 108 -3.65 -7.51 17.98
C GLN A 108 -5.02 -8.12 18.23
N GLU A 109 -6.07 -7.40 17.88
CA GLU A 109 -7.40 -7.96 17.91
C GLU A 109 -7.53 -8.93 16.75
N GLU A 110 -8.26 -9.99 16.96
CA GLU A 110 -8.62 -10.88 15.87
C GLU A 110 -9.46 -10.07 14.89
N HIS A 111 -8.87 -9.83 13.73
CA HIS A 111 -9.59 -9.15 12.66
C HIS A 111 -10.41 -10.20 11.94
N HIS A 112 -11.71 -10.01 11.99
CA HIS A 112 -12.63 -10.95 11.36
C HIS A 112 -12.76 -10.76 9.86
N ASN A 113 -11.93 -9.87 9.28
CA ASN A 113 -11.93 -9.67 7.85
C ASN A 113 -11.08 -10.75 7.18
N HIS A 114 -11.73 -11.75 6.59
CA HIS A 114 -11.09 -12.85 5.90
C HIS A 114 -10.34 -12.45 4.62
N MET A 115 -10.45 -11.18 4.21
CA MET A 115 -9.71 -10.65 3.07
C MET A 115 -8.33 -10.13 3.47
N PHE A 116 -8.05 -10.01 4.76
CA PHE A 116 -6.76 -9.57 5.25
C PHE A 116 -5.90 -10.80 5.56
N GLU A 117 -4.72 -10.87 4.97
CA GLU A 117 -3.80 -11.99 5.14
C GLU A 117 -2.41 -11.52 5.53
N TRP A 118 -1.79 -12.24 6.45
CA TRP A 118 -0.38 -12.06 6.75
C TRP A 118 0.44 -12.98 5.84
N MET A 119 1.51 -12.45 5.25
CA MET A 119 2.42 -13.26 4.44
C MET A 119 3.85 -12.70 4.55
N SER A 120 4.83 -13.52 4.18
CA SER A 120 6.20 -13.04 4.16
C SER A 120 6.37 -11.88 3.18
N PRO A 121 7.33 -10.98 3.41
CA PRO A 121 7.58 -9.90 2.44
C PRO A 121 7.87 -10.42 1.03
N ASN A 122 8.62 -11.50 0.90
CA ASN A 122 8.92 -12.08 -0.41
C ASN A 122 7.67 -12.57 -1.11
N GLU A 123 6.79 -13.24 -0.38
CA GLU A 123 5.52 -13.68 -0.92
C GLU A 123 4.64 -12.49 -1.33
N ALA A 124 4.59 -11.46 -0.50
CA ALA A 124 3.82 -10.25 -0.80
C ALA A 124 4.33 -9.57 -2.08
N ILE A 125 5.64 -9.43 -2.22
CA ILE A 125 6.25 -8.83 -3.42
C ILE A 125 5.88 -9.66 -4.66
N GLU A 126 5.84 -10.96 -4.53
CA GLU A 126 5.47 -11.84 -5.64
C GLU A 126 4.00 -11.71 -6.02
N LYS A 127 3.11 -11.62 -5.02
CA LYS A 127 1.66 -11.67 -5.23
C LYS A 127 0.98 -10.32 -5.47
N LEU A 128 1.54 -9.22 -4.97
CA LEU A 128 0.93 -7.91 -5.15
C LEU A 128 0.77 -7.60 -6.63
N TRP A 129 -0.37 -7.01 -6.96
CA TRP A 129 -0.71 -6.70 -8.35
C TRP A 129 0.13 -5.55 -8.91
N LEU A 130 0.26 -4.45 -8.15
CA LEU A 130 0.88 -3.23 -8.66
C LEU A 130 2.36 -3.12 -8.26
N ASP A 131 3.17 -2.75 -9.22
CA ASP A 131 4.63 -2.69 -9.04
C ASP A 131 5.05 -1.65 -8.02
N HIS A 132 4.38 -0.50 -7.94
CA HIS A 132 4.75 0.50 -6.93
C HIS A 132 4.45 -0.01 -5.52
N GLN A 133 3.49 -0.89 -5.35
CA GLN A 133 3.21 -1.50 -4.04
C GLN A 133 4.27 -2.56 -3.70
N LYS A 134 4.75 -3.31 -4.70
CA LYS A 134 5.87 -4.25 -4.50
C LYS A 134 7.12 -3.50 -4.05
N TRP A 135 7.41 -2.41 -4.71
CA TRP A 135 8.52 -1.53 -4.34
C TRP A 135 8.39 -1.04 -2.91
N ALA A 136 7.20 -0.66 -2.49
CA ALA A 136 6.95 -0.16 -1.14
C ALA A 136 7.23 -1.23 -0.07
N VAL A 137 6.84 -2.48 -0.32
CA VAL A 137 7.15 -3.57 0.60
C VAL A 137 8.66 -3.74 0.74
N GLN A 138 9.39 -3.68 -0.37
CA GLN A 138 10.85 -3.79 -0.32
C GLN A 138 11.47 -2.63 0.47
N GLU A 139 10.97 -1.42 0.28
CA GLU A 139 11.42 -0.27 1.05
C GLU A 139 11.13 -0.43 2.54
N GLY A 140 9.97 -0.97 2.87
CA GLY A 140 9.62 -1.28 4.25
C GLY A 140 10.57 -2.28 4.88
N VAL A 141 10.93 -3.34 4.15
CA VAL A 141 11.90 -4.32 4.59
C VAL A 141 13.26 -3.65 4.85
N ASN A 142 13.70 -2.80 3.92
CA ASN A 142 14.99 -2.11 4.06
C ASN A 142 15.03 -1.24 5.32
N VAL A 143 13.97 -0.49 5.58
CA VAL A 143 13.88 0.35 6.77
C VAL A 143 13.87 -0.49 8.04
N MET A 144 13.12 -1.59 8.06
CA MET A 144 13.05 -2.46 9.22
C MET A 144 14.40 -3.13 9.52
N GLN A 145 15.13 -3.53 8.50
CA GLN A 145 16.48 -4.10 8.66
C GLN A 145 17.45 -3.06 9.22
N THR A 146 17.40 -1.84 8.73
CA THR A 146 18.24 -0.76 9.22
C THR A 146 17.92 -0.45 10.69
N SER A 147 16.64 -0.38 11.04
CA SER A 147 16.20 -0.11 12.40
C SER A 147 16.63 -1.21 13.38
N SER A 148 16.70 -2.45 12.92
CA SER A 148 17.06 -3.57 13.78
C SER A 148 18.55 -3.59 14.15
N LEU A 149 19.36 -2.74 13.52
CA LEU A 149 20.77 -2.60 13.86
C LEU A 149 21.00 -1.72 15.09
N PHE A 150 19.99 -1.04 15.53
CA PHE A 150 20.05 -0.17 16.70
C PHE A 150 19.18 -0.72 17.85
#